data_5cf1ff840a96ecdd7695708889c35398
#
_entry.id   5cf1ff840a96ecdd7695708889c35398
#
_cell.length_a   1.000
_cell.length_b   1.000
_cell.length_c   1.000
_cell.angle_alpha   90.00
_cell.angle_beta   90.00
_cell.angle_gamma   90.00
#
_symmetry.space_group_name_H-M   'P 1'
#
loop_
_entity.id
_entity.type
_entity.pdbx_description
1 polymer ?
#
loop_
_entity_poly.entity_id
_entity_poly.type
_entity_poly.pdbx_seq_one_letter_code
_entity_poly.pdbx_strand_id
1 'polypeptide(L)'
;MKFKLMMLAAALMVSATAAAQTRGVTKTEITFGMHTDLSGVAATYGVSSANAVKMRFDEVNETGGIFGRKINIIIEDHAYQVPKAVQACNKLINRDNVFAFIAALGTSMNNACFKDQLAAGVPNLFPLSAARSMFEPYDRLKFYGAATYVDQIRSAVSYFVKEKGKKAICVMYQDTDFGKEIVVGAEAQAQKLGIKVTAISAHKPTDQDFTASLTNLKAAGCDLVLMGTIVRDTIIPYTAARKMGWTDVDFVGSAAVYDGVVGAAQGMDGLYAMGLTEMPYADSPVESVRKFFAAYKAKYNVDPNIGAVYGYVAADLTVTGLKNAGADLTLDSFVNGLESIKNYQDIFNGPQLNFGLNIRQGANSSFLAVVKGGRWTRVTQTLSF
;
A
#
# COMPACT_ATOMS: atom_id res chain seq x y z
N MET A 1 -26.09 -84.05 3.37
CA MET A 1 -24.97 -83.15 3.60
C MET A 1 -25.10 -81.96 2.66
N LYS A 2 -25.52 -80.77 3.17
CA LYS A 2 -25.74 -79.55 2.37
C LYS A 2 -24.61 -78.56 2.70
N PHE A 3 -23.72 -78.36 1.75
CA PHE A 3 -22.68 -77.33 1.86
C PHE A 3 -23.33 -75.91 1.57
N LYS A 4 -23.34 -75.05 2.56
CA LYS A 4 -23.71 -73.63 2.38
C LYS A 4 -22.45 -72.87 1.97
N LEU A 5 -22.48 -72.30 0.74
CA LEU A 5 -21.51 -71.41 0.24
C LEU A 5 -21.83 -69.99 0.83
N MET A 6 -20.94 -69.47 1.69
CA MET A 6 -20.99 -68.12 2.19
C MET A 6 -20.20 -67.24 1.24
N MET A 7 -20.92 -66.41 0.41
CA MET A 7 -20.31 -65.32 -0.34
C MET A 7 -20.02 -64.17 0.63
N LEU A 8 -18.75 -63.86 0.83
CA LEU A 8 -18.26 -62.69 1.55
C LEU A 8 -18.21 -61.53 0.52
N ALA A 9 -19.20 -60.64 0.50
CA ALA A 9 -19.17 -59.40 -0.27
C ALA A 9 -18.28 -58.39 0.48
N ALA A 10 -17.03 -58.22 0.03
CA ALA A 10 -16.17 -57.16 0.48
C ALA A 10 -16.64 -55.84 -0.15
N ALA A 11 -17.37 -55.04 0.61
CA ALA A 11 -17.69 -53.65 0.24
C ALA A 11 -16.42 -52.80 0.38
N LEU A 12 -15.75 -52.50 -0.73
CA LEU A 12 -14.74 -51.45 -0.80
C LEU A 12 -15.41 -50.08 -0.53
N MET A 13 -15.34 -49.62 0.71
CA MET A 13 -15.60 -48.22 1.01
C MET A 13 -14.46 -47.38 0.42
N VAL A 14 -14.65 -46.84 -0.76
CA VAL A 14 -13.84 -45.75 -1.29
C VAL A 14 -14.18 -44.51 -0.45
N SER A 15 -13.42 -44.29 0.60
CA SER A 15 -13.45 -43.01 1.33
C SER A 15 -12.91 -41.94 0.37
N ALA A 16 -13.79 -41.31 -0.38
CA ALA A 16 -13.46 -40.06 -1.04
C ALA A 16 -13.18 -39.05 0.07
N THR A 17 -11.90 -38.82 0.36
CA THR A 17 -11.49 -37.64 1.12
C THR A 17 -11.91 -36.44 0.31
N ALA A 18 -13.06 -35.84 0.64
CA ALA A 18 -13.43 -34.54 0.14
C ALA A 18 -12.32 -33.59 0.60
N ALA A 19 -11.41 -33.25 -0.32
CA ALA A 19 -10.44 -32.20 -0.05
C ALA A 19 -11.24 -30.97 0.39
N ALA A 20 -10.97 -30.47 1.61
CA ALA A 20 -11.67 -29.30 2.13
C ALA A 20 -11.52 -28.17 1.10
N GLN A 21 -12.65 -27.66 0.63
CA GLN A 21 -12.67 -26.62 -0.39
C GLN A 21 -11.93 -25.39 0.14
N THR A 22 -10.91 -24.93 -0.56
CA THR A 22 -10.15 -23.74 -0.21
C THR A 22 -11.10 -22.53 -0.23
N ARG A 23 -11.09 -21.75 0.85
CA ARG A 23 -11.84 -20.49 0.98
C ARG A 23 -11.68 -19.64 -0.28
N GLY A 24 -12.77 -19.06 -0.81
CA GLY A 24 -12.76 -18.14 -1.95
C GLY A 24 -12.29 -18.76 -3.27
N VAL A 25 -12.13 -20.09 -3.35
CA VAL A 25 -11.68 -20.80 -4.55
C VAL A 25 -12.73 -21.80 -4.99
N THR A 26 -13.10 -21.74 -6.25
CA THR A 26 -13.97 -22.73 -6.93
C THR A 26 -13.22 -23.39 -8.08
N LYS A 27 -13.90 -24.24 -8.83
CA LYS A 27 -13.34 -24.84 -10.06
C LYS A 27 -13.10 -23.80 -11.16
N THR A 28 -13.84 -22.68 -11.14
CA THR A 28 -13.85 -21.68 -12.22
C THR A 28 -13.45 -20.28 -11.79
N GLU A 29 -13.29 -20.04 -10.48
CA GLU A 29 -13.09 -18.68 -9.95
C GLU A 29 -12.22 -18.65 -8.68
N ILE A 30 -11.47 -17.55 -8.50
CA ILE A 30 -10.76 -17.18 -7.28
C ILE A 30 -11.25 -15.79 -6.90
N THR A 31 -11.82 -15.61 -5.71
CA THR A 31 -12.41 -14.35 -5.26
C THR A 31 -11.52 -13.65 -4.22
N PHE A 32 -11.06 -12.46 -4.53
CA PHE A 32 -10.34 -11.56 -3.63
C PHE A 32 -11.26 -10.52 -3.03
N GLY A 33 -10.86 -9.98 -1.88
CA GLY A 33 -11.50 -8.84 -1.24
C GLY A 33 -10.60 -7.61 -1.20
N MET A 34 -11.19 -6.44 -1.28
CA MET A 34 -10.50 -5.16 -1.08
C MET A 34 -11.40 -4.24 -0.27
N HIS A 35 -10.94 -3.80 0.89
CA HIS A 35 -11.56 -2.67 1.58
C HIS A 35 -10.72 -1.42 1.31
N THR A 36 -11.35 -0.37 0.84
CA THR A 36 -10.63 0.84 0.40
C THR A 36 -11.49 2.08 0.60
N ASP A 37 -10.92 3.24 0.36
CA ASP A 37 -11.65 4.51 0.38
C ASP A 37 -12.07 4.87 -1.05
N LEU A 38 -13.37 4.86 -1.33
CA LEU A 38 -13.92 5.28 -2.62
C LEU A 38 -14.59 6.65 -2.56
N SER A 39 -14.91 7.15 -1.36
CA SER A 39 -15.75 8.35 -1.17
C SER A 39 -15.23 9.34 -0.12
N GLY A 40 -14.18 9.00 0.60
CA GLY A 40 -13.62 9.79 1.69
C GLY A 40 -12.38 10.61 1.30
N VAL A 41 -11.57 10.92 2.32
CA VAL A 41 -10.42 11.83 2.18
C VAL A 41 -9.22 11.23 1.43
N ALA A 42 -9.16 9.92 1.30
CA ALA A 42 -8.13 9.18 0.56
C ALA A 42 -8.67 8.54 -0.73
N ALA A 43 -9.84 8.97 -1.22
CA ALA A 43 -10.48 8.39 -2.41
C ALA A 43 -9.60 8.45 -3.66
N THR A 44 -8.73 9.45 -3.79
CA THR A 44 -7.75 9.56 -4.89
C THR A 44 -6.88 8.30 -4.98
N TYR A 45 -6.40 7.80 -3.85
CA TYR A 45 -5.65 6.54 -3.79
C TYR A 45 -6.54 5.32 -3.98
N GLY A 46 -7.67 5.27 -3.26
CA GLY A 46 -8.54 4.10 -3.23
C GLY A 46 -9.16 3.77 -4.57
N VAL A 47 -9.74 4.77 -5.24
CA VAL A 47 -10.37 4.61 -6.56
C VAL A 47 -9.35 4.19 -7.62
N SER A 48 -8.20 4.89 -7.66
CA SER A 48 -7.20 4.60 -8.68
C SER A 48 -6.56 3.22 -8.50
N SER A 49 -6.32 2.82 -7.26
CA SER A 49 -5.82 1.47 -6.96
C SER A 49 -6.84 0.39 -7.29
N ALA A 50 -8.11 0.56 -6.90
CA ALA A 50 -9.19 -0.37 -7.21
C ALA A 50 -9.34 -0.59 -8.72
N ASN A 51 -9.29 0.49 -9.50
CA ASN A 51 -9.29 0.44 -10.95
C ASN A 51 -8.11 -0.36 -11.50
N ALA A 52 -6.90 -0.10 -11.01
CA ALA A 52 -5.70 -0.78 -11.50
C ALA A 52 -5.65 -2.27 -11.12
N VAL A 53 -6.14 -2.64 -9.92
CA VAL A 53 -6.31 -4.05 -9.53
C VAL A 53 -7.27 -4.76 -10.49
N LYS A 54 -8.44 -4.15 -10.75
CA LYS A 54 -9.40 -4.69 -11.74
C LYS A 54 -8.77 -4.82 -13.12
N MET A 55 -8.08 -3.78 -13.58
CA MET A 55 -7.43 -3.78 -14.90
C MET A 55 -6.48 -4.96 -15.04
N ARG A 56 -5.60 -5.19 -14.05
CA ARG A 56 -4.64 -6.29 -14.10
C ARG A 56 -5.32 -7.67 -14.05
N PHE A 57 -6.36 -7.81 -13.24
CA PHE A 57 -7.13 -9.06 -13.17
C PHE A 57 -7.90 -9.31 -14.48
N ASP A 58 -8.48 -8.28 -15.10
CA ASP A 58 -9.14 -8.40 -16.39
C ASP A 58 -8.17 -8.86 -17.48
N GLU A 59 -6.96 -8.30 -17.56
CA GLU A 59 -5.91 -8.73 -18.49
C GLU A 59 -5.60 -10.24 -18.37
N VAL A 60 -5.56 -10.75 -17.14
CA VAL A 60 -5.33 -12.18 -16.89
C VAL A 60 -6.56 -13.01 -17.30
N ASN A 61 -7.75 -12.51 -16.99
CA ASN A 61 -9.01 -13.19 -17.29
C ASN A 61 -9.28 -13.30 -18.81
N GLU A 62 -8.87 -12.28 -19.58
CA GLU A 62 -8.95 -12.27 -21.05
C GLU A 62 -8.05 -13.34 -21.69
N THR A 63 -6.97 -13.74 -21.02
CA THR A 63 -6.04 -14.79 -21.47
C THR A 63 -6.36 -16.19 -20.91
N GLY A 64 -7.56 -16.37 -20.30
CA GLY A 64 -8.02 -17.66 -19.78
C GLY A 64 -7.87 -17.84 -18.27
N GLY A 65 -7.47 -16.78 -17.54
CA GLY A 65 -7.35 -16.80 -16.09
C GLY A 65 -6.12 -17.56 -15.57
N ILE A 66 -6.19 -18.04 -14.34
CA ILE A 66 -5.13 -18.82 -13.68
C ILE A 66 -5.55 -20.30 -13.63
N PHE A 67 -4.89 -21.12 -14.41
CA PHE A 67 -5.24 -22.55 -14.56
C PHE A 67 -6.73 -22.79 -14.83
N GLY A 68 -7.32 -21.95 -15.71
CA GLY A 68 -8.74 -22.01 -16.09
C GLY A 68 -9.69 -21.34 -15.11
N ARG A 69 -9.22 -20.74 -14.02
CA ARG A 69 -10.02 -19.97 -13.07
C ARG A 69 -9.92 -18.48 -13.36
N LYS A 70 -11.07 -17.79 -13.43
CA LYS A 70 -11.12 -16.33 -13.45
C LYS A 70 -10.81 -15.76 -12.07
N ILE A 71 -10.17 -14.59 -12.04
CA ILE A 71 -9.93 -13.85 -10.81
C ILE A 71 -11.05 -12.81 -10.68
N ASN A 72 -11.76 -12.84 -9.55
CA ASN A 72 -12.79 -11.86 -9.20
C ASN A 72 -12.34 -11.02 -8.00
N ILE A 73 -12.85 -9.78 -7.87
CA ILE A 73 -12.60 -8.92 -6.74
C ILE A 73 -13.89 -8.26 -6.25
N ILE A 74 -14.13 -8.35 -4.94
CA ILE A 74 -15.21 -7.65 -4.23
C ILE A 74 -14.58 -6.46 -3.52
N ILE A 75 -15.10 -5.26 -3.79
CA ILE A 75 -14.57 -4.01 -3.25
C ILE A 75 -15.60 -3.37 -2.35
N GLU A 76 -15.18 -3.02 -1.12
CA GLU A 76 -15.99 -2.37 -0.11
C GLU A 76 -15.43 -0.98 0.22
N ASP A 77 -16.33 0.02 0.21
CA ASP A 77 -15.99 1.40 0.57
C ASP A 77 -16.05 1.62 2.08
N HIS A 78 -14.93 2.00 2.69
CA HIS A 78 -14.90 2.36 4.10
C HIS A 78 -14.82 3.89 4.33
N ALA A 79 -14.78 4.70 3.28
CA ALA A 79 -14.74 6.17 3.37
C ALA A 79 -13.68 6.70 4.37
N TYR A 80 -12.53 6.04 4.47
CA TYR A 80 -11.44 6.30 5.43
C TYR A 80 -11.87 6.30 6.91
N GLN A 81 -12.87 5.47 7.26
CA GLN A 81 -13.43 5.35 8.61
C GLN A 81 -13.23 3.95 9.17
N VAL A 82 -12.54 3.84 10.32
CA VAL A 82 -12.25 2.54 10.96
C VAL A 82 -13.50 1.69 11.22
N PRO A 83 -14.62 2.23 11.77
CA PRO A 83 -15.82 1.41 11.97
C PRO A 83 -16.38 0.81 10.67
N LYS A 84 -16.35 1.57 9.57
CA LYS A 84 -16.77 1.05 8.25
C LYS A 84 -15.79 0.00 7.70
N ALA A 85 -14.49 0.19 7.93
CA ALA A 85 -13.50 -0.81 7.55
C ALA A 85 -13.72 -2.15 8.27
N VAL A 86 -14.02 -2.13 9.57
CA VAL A 86 -14.37 -3.34 10.33
C VAL A 86 -15.61 -4.02 9.76
N GLN A 87 -16.66 -3.26 9.39
CA GLN A 87 -17.85 -3.81 8.75
C GLN A 87 -17.53 -4.44 7.38
N ALA A 88 -16.73 -3.74 6.56
CA ALA A 88 -16.27 -4.24 5.27
C ALA A 88 -15.46 -5.53 5.40
N CYS A 89 -14.50 -5.58 6.35
CA CYS A 89 -13.72 -6.77 6.64
C CYS A 89 -14.60 -7.95 7.04
N ASN A 90 -15.51 -7.74 7.99
CA ASN A 90 -16.43 -8.78 8.44
C ASN A 90 -17.30 -9.32 7.32
N LYS A 91 -17.79 -8.44 6.42
CA LYS A 91 -18.55 -8.83 5.24
C LYS A 91 -17.70 -9.69 4.30
N LEU A 92 -16.52 -9.21 3.91
CA LEU A 92 -15.61 -9.90 3.00
C LEU A 92 -15.16 -11.27 3.55
N ILE A 93 -14.91 -11.36 4.86
CA ILE A 93 -14.48 -12.60 5.52
C ILE A 93 -15.65 -13.59 5.66
N ASN A 94 -16.77 -13.17 6.26
CA ASN A 94 -17.78 -14.09 6.77
C ASN A 94 -18.93 -14.31 5.80
N ARG A 95 -19.25 -13.34 4.94
CA ARG A 95 -20.33 -13.42 3.97
C ARG A 95 -19.83 -13.76 2.57
N ASP A 96 -18.84 -12.99 2.11
CA ASP A 96 -18.35 -13.11 0.74
C ASP A 96 -17.27 -14.20 0.62
N ASN A 97 -16.75 -14.69 1.75
CA ASN A 97 -15.83 -15.81 1.88
C ASN A 97 -14.59 -15.68 0.97
N VAL A 98 -14.01 -14.48 0.89
CA VAL A 98 -12.89 -14.17 -0.01
C VAL A 98 -11.62 -14.95 0.34
N PHE A 99 -10.78 -15.24 -0.67
CA PHE A 99 -9.53 -15.98 -0.53
C PHE A 99 -8.46 -15.18 0.21
N ALA A 100 -8.27 -13.92 -0.17
CA ALA A 100 -7.32 -13.00 0.45
C ALA A 100 -7.78 -11.56 0.29
N PHE A 101 -7.27 -10.64 1.13
CA PHE A 101 -7.37 -9.21 0.88
C PHE A 101 -6.19 -8.74 0.06
N ILE A 102 -6.44 -7.82 -0.88
CA ILE A 102 -5.43 -7.22 -1.75
C ILE A 102 -5.55 -5.70 -1.74
N ALA A 103 -4.42 -5.02 -1.69
CA ALA A 103 -4.32 -3.55 -1.78
C ALA A 103 -5.28 -2.80 -0.84
N ALA A 104 -5.56 -3.35 0.34
CA ALA A 104 -6.43 -2.74 1.34
C ALA A 104 -5.83 -1.42 1.83
N LEU A 105 -6.63 -0.34 1.83
CA LEU A 105 -6.13 1.02 2.09
C LEU A 105 -6.26 1.43 3.54
N GLY A 106 -5.18 2.04 4.04
CA GLY A 106 -5.13 2.75 5.31
C GLY A 106 -4.58 1.93 6.48
N THR A 107 -3.70 2.53 7.28
CA THR A 107 -3.02 1.86 8.40
C THR A 107 -4.01 1.43 9.47
N SER A 108 -4.79 2.37 10.03
CA SER A 108 -5.76 2.07 11.09
C SER A 108 -6.86 1.11 10.63
N MET A 109 -7.24 1.15 9.34
CA MET A 109 -8.24 0.26 8.75
C MET A 109 -7.72 -1.18 8.69
N ASN A 110 -6.50 -1.39 8.17
CA ASN A 110 -5.86 -2.71 8.17
C ASN A 110 -5.65 -3.23 9.59
N ASN A 111 -5.12 -2.41 10.50
CA ASN A 111 -4.87 -2.79 11.89
C ASN A 111 -6.14 -3.28 12.59
N ALA A 112 -7.27 -2.60 12.36
CA ALA A 112 -8.56 -2.98 12.92
C ALA A 112 -9.12 -4.31 12.37
N CYS A 113 -8.69 -4.69 11.16
CA CYS A 113 -9.10 -5.94 10.50
C CYS A 113 -8.24 -7.14 10.91
N PHE A 114 -6.97 -6.95 11.21
CA PHE A 114 -5.98 -8.05 11.31
C PHE A 114 -6.39 -9.18 12.24
N LYS A 115 -6.96 -8.87 13.41
CA LYS A 115 -7.33 -9.92 14.37
C LYS A 115 -8.26 -10.97 13.74
N ASP A 116 -9.36 -10.52 13.15
CA ASP A 116 -10.38 -11.43 12.61
C ASP A 116 -9.96 -11.98 11.23
N GLN A 117 -9.29 -11.16 10.42
CA GLN A 117 -8.77 -11.54 9.12
C GLN A 117 -7.75 -12.68 9.19
N LEU A 118 -6.72 -12.54 10.02
CA LEU A 118 -5.65 -13.53 10.15
C LEU A 118 -6.14 -14.81 10.85
N ALA A 119 -7.01 -14.66 11.87
CA ALA A 119 -7.65 -15.81 12.51
C ALA A 119 -8.54 -16.61 11.55
N ALA A 120 -9.14 -15.96 10.55
CA ALA A 120 -9.91 -16.63 9.49
C ALA A 120 -9.05 -17.24 8.38
N GLY A 121 -7.71 -17.13 8.46
CA GLY A 121 -6.78 -17.59 7.42
C GLY A 121 -6.83 -16.77 6.13
N VAL A 122 -7.20 -15.49 6.19
CA VAL A 122 -7.29 -14.60 5.04
C VAL A 122 -6.02 -13.74 4.93
N PRO A 123 -5.15 -13.97 3.92
CA PRO A 123 -3.94 -13.20 3.72
C PRO A 123 -4.19 -11.70 3.50
N ASN A 124 -3.24 -10.87 3.94
CA ASN A 124 -3.17 -9.44 3.63
C ASN A 124 -2.06 -9.18 2.63
N LEU A 125 -2.44 -8.88 1.39
CA LEU A 125 -1.53 -8.81 0.26
C LEU A 125 -1.31 -7.36 -0.17
N PHE A 126 -0.08 -6.89 -0.01
CA PHE A 126 0.39 -5.61 -0.57
C PHE A 126 -0.54 -4.44 -0.26
N PRO A 127 -0.89 -4.20 1.03
CA PRO A 127 -1.81 -3.15 1.42
C PRO A 127 -1.28 -1.76 1.04
N LEU A 128 -2.20 -0.82 0.80
CA LEU A 128 -1.89 0.59 0.60
C LEU A 128 -1.68 1.30 1.95
N SER A 129 -0.64 0.88 2.61
CA SER A 129 -0.10 1.42 3.85
C SER A 129 1.34 0.98 3.98
N ALA A 130 2.23 1.92 4.28
CA ALA A 130 3.65 1.61 4.52
C ALA A 130 3.99 1.50 6.02
N ALA A 131 3.01 1.23 6.87
CA ALA A 131 3.25 1.02 8.29
C ALA A 131 3.94 -0.33 8.54
N ARG A 132 4.78 -0.39 9.57
CA ARG A 132 5.45 -1.64 9.99
C ARG A 132 4.46 -2.75 10.34
N SER A 133 3.28 -2.39 10.86
CA SER A 133 2.22 -3.36 11.18
C SER A 133 1.73 -4.17 9.98
N MET A 134 2.05 -3.78 8.74
CA MET A 134 1.71 -4.53 7.53
C MET A 134 2.49 -5.84 7.40
N PHE A 135 3.61 -6.00 8.13
CA PHE A 135 4.40 -7.23 8.17
C PHE A 135 4.96 -7.56 9.57
N GLU A 136 4.89 -6.64 10.53
CA GLU A 136 5.26 -6.84 11.93
C GLU A 136 3.98 -6.82 12.83
N PRO A 137 3.94 -7.59 13.94
CA PRO A 137 4.80 -8.74 14.13
C PRO A 137 4.67 -9.73 12.97
N TYR A 138 5.69 -10.58 12.78
CA TYR A 138 5.67 -11.59 11.72
C TYR A 138 4.36 -12.40 11.76
N ASP A 139 3.74 -12.50 10.59
CA ASP A 139 2.65 -13.43 10.32
C ASP A 139 2.84 -13.97 8.90
N ARG A 140 2.65 -15.29 8.71
CA ARG A 140 2.85 -15.93 7.40
C ARG A 140 1.88 -15.40 6.32
N LEU A 141 0.78 -14.79 6.73
CA LEU A 141 -0.28 -14.28 5.84
C LEU A 141 -0.13 -12.80 5.48
N LYS A 142 0.88 -12.11 5.98
CA LYS A 142 1.15 -10.71 5.67
C LYS A 142 2.24 -10.60 4.62
N PHE A 143 1.98 -9.86 3.53
CA PHE A 143 2.97 -9.55 2.50
C PHE A 143 2.95 -8.07 2.17
N TYR A 144 4.11 -7.43 2.25
CA TYR A 144 4.30 -6.01 1.99
C TYR A 144 5.51 -5.79 1.06
N GLY A 145 5.40 -4.85 0.10
CA GLY A 145 6.36 -4.73 -1.02
C GLY A 145 7.34 -3.56 -0.96
N ALA A 146 7.38 -2.72 0.10
CA ALA A 146 8.11 -1.46 0.02
C ALA A 146 8.79 -1.03 1.33
N ALA A 147 9.49 0.12 1.31
CA ALA A 147 10.05 0.75 2.51
C ALA A 147 8.94 1.28 3.43
N THR A 148 9.13 1.11 4.75
CA THR A 148 8.17 1.59 5.75
C THR A 148 8.13 3.12 5.84
N TYR A 149 7.03 3.68 6.36
CA TYR A 149 6.97 5.11 6.69
C TYR A 149 8.10 5.53 7.61
N VAL A 150 8.42 4.71 8.61
CA VAL A 150 9.52 4.97 9.54
C VAL A 150 10.85 5.10 8.78
N ASP A 151 11.17 4.16 7.89
CA ASP A 151 12.43 4.17 7.15
C ASP A 151 12.49 5.31 6.12
N GLN A 152 11.38 5.60 5.47
CA GLN A 152 11.24 6.76 4.57
C GLN A 152 11.57 8.06 5.31
N ILE A 153 10.95 8.30 6.47
CA ILE A 153 11.16 9.51 7.26
C ILE A 153 12.56 9.57 7.84
N ARG A 154 13.13 8.45 8.30
CA ARG A 154 14.51 8.38 8.73
C ARG A 154 15.49 8.75 7.61
N SER A 155 15.24 8.27 6.40
CA SER A 155 16.02 8.64 5.22
C SER A 155 15.89 10.15 4.90
N ALA A 156 14.67 10.70 4.95
CA ALA A 156 14.43 12.13 4.75
C ALA A 156 15.18 12.97 5.80
N VAL A 157 15.04 12.67 7.10
CA VAL A 157 15.74 13.38 8.17
C VAL A 157 17.26 13.32 7.95
N SER A 158 17.80 12.14 7.61
CA SER A 158 19.25 12.00 7.33
C SER A 158 19.69 12.91 6.19
N TYR A 159 18.94 12.95 5.10
CA TYR A 159 19.26 13.81 3.95
C TYR A 159 19.19 15.28 4.29
N PHE A 160 18.10 15.75 4.90
CA PHE A 160 17.93 17.17 5.19
C PHE A 160 18.92 17.69 6.23
N VAL A 161 19.28 16.87 7.23
CA VAL A 161 20.29 17.27 8.22
C VAL A 161 21.69 17.31 7.61
N LYS A 162 22.09 16.26 6.86
CA LYS A 162 23.46 16.14 6.34
C LYS A 162 23.70 16.99 5.10
N GLU A 163 22.75 16.98 4.14
CA GLU A 163 22.94 17.61 2.84
C GLU A 163 22.39 19.05 2.80
N LYS A 164 21.36 19.36 3.61
CA LYS A 164 20.71 20.67 3.64
C LYS A 164 21.04 21.47 4.91
N GLY A 165 21.74 20.89 5.88
CA GLY A 165 22.13 21.55 7.12
C GLY A 165 20.97 21.90 8.06
N LYS A 166 19.80 21.24 7.92
CA LYS A 166 18.62 21.50 8.75
C LYS A 166 18.87 21.07 10.19
N LYS A 167 18.35 21.86 11.15
CA LYS A 167 18.63 21.69 12.60
C LYS A 167 17.36 21.62 13.45
N ALA A 168 16.30 22.30 13.05
CA ALA A 168 15.05 22.43 13.79
C ALA A 168 13.96 21.58 13.11
N ILE A 169 13.98 20.27 13.40
CA ILE A 169 13.06 19.29 12.80
C ILE A 169 11.74 19.29 13.55
N CYS A 170 10.66 19.41 12.81
CA CYS A 170 9.31 19.39 13.34
C CYS A 170 8.43 18.38 12.60
N VAL A 171 7.31 17.99 13.21
CA VAL A 171 6.35 17.06 12.62
C VAL A 171 4.95 17.66 12.62
N MET A 172 4.26 17.54 11.50
CA MET A 172 2.83 17.79 11.36
C MET A 172 2.18 16.51 10.85
N TYR A 173 1.19 15.95 11.58
CA TYR A 173 0.68 14.63 11.25
C TYR A 173 -0.80 14.43 11.58
N GLN A 174 -1.47 13.54 10.85
CA GLN A 174 -2.79 13.03 11.23
C GLN A 174 -2.68 12.22 12.52
N ASP A 175 -3.52 12.49 13.52
CA ASP A 175 -3.62 11.67 14.74
C ASP A 175 -4.31 10.32 14.46
N THR A 176 -3.56 9.48 13.77
CA THR A 176 -3.92 8.12 13.35
C THR A 176 -2.70 7.22 13.47
N ASP A 177 -2.89 5.89 13.36
CA ASP A 177 -1.75 4.96 13.36
C ASP A 177 -0.75 5.28 12.24
N PHE A 178 -1.24 5.79 11.08
CA PHE A 178 -0.38 6.24 9.99
C PHE A 178 0.54 7.39 10.41
N GLY A 179 -0.06 8.47 10.94
CA GLY A 179 0.71 9.67 11.28
C GLY A 179 1.70 9.42 12.43
N LYS A 180 1.39 8.51 13.35
CA LYS A 180 2.30 8.10 14.44
C LYS A 180 3.56 7.42 13.92
N GLU A 181 3.52 6.69 12.81
CA GLU A 181 4.73 6.13 12.17
C GLU A 181 5.69 7.22 11.71
N ILE A 182 5.17 8.38 11.28
CA ILE A 182 6.00 9.54 10.90
C ILE A 182 6.73 10.12 12.11
N VAL A 183 6.02 10.26 13.23
CA VAL A 183 6.62 10.72 14.51
C VAL A 183 7.70 9.76 14.95
N VAL A 184 7.44 8.45 14.96
CA VAL A 184 8.42 7.41 15.32
C VAL A 184 9.67 7.50 14.43
N GLY A 185 9.50 7.65 13.12
CA GLY A 185 10.63 7.79 12.19
C GLY A 185 11.46 9.05 12.46
N ALA A 186 10.79 10.18 12.71
CA ALA A 186 11.41 11.45 13.03
C ALA A 186 12.24 11.37 14.32
N GLU A 187 11.64 10.90 15.40
CA GLU A 187 12.29 10.79 16.71
C GLU A 187 13.47 9.81 16.69
N ALA A 188 13.29 8.63 16.08
CA ALA A 188 14.34 7.62 15.98
C ALA A 188 15.57 8.14 15.24
N GLN A 189 15.37 8.89 14.15
CA GLN A 189 16.51 9.41 13.38
C GLN A 189 17.11 10.65 14.02
N ALA A 190 16.30 11.52 14.61
CA ALA A 190 16.81 12.67 15.38
C ALA A 190 17.70 12.17 16.52
N GLN A 191 17.26 11.19 17.30
CA GLN A 191 18.05 10.56 18.36
C GLN A 191 19.37 10.00 17.83
N LYS A 192 19.37 9.27 16.71
CA LYS A 192 20.58 8.72 16.09
C LYS A 192 21.58 9.80 15.66
N LEU A 193 21.09 10.99 15.29
CA LEU A 193 21.91 12.13 14.89
C LEU A 193 22.31 13.04 16.07
N GLY A 194 21.90 12.71 17.30
CA GLY A 194 22.18 13.51 18.49
C GLY A 194 21.41 14.84 18.55
N ILE A 195 20.28 14.94 17.85
CA ILE A 195 19.37 16.09 17.83
C ILE A 195 17.99 15.70 18.36
N LYS A 196 17.09 16.66 18.52
CA LYS A 196 15.72 16.41 18.99
C LYS A 196 14.71 16.93 17.97
N VAL A 197 13.53 16.32 17.94
CA VAL A 197 12.37 16.90 17.29
C VAL A 197 11.96 18.15 18.07
N THR A 198 11.92 19.30 17.41
CA THR A 198 11.72 20.63 18.01
C THR A 198 10.27 20.85 18.40
N ALA A 199 9.33 20.48 17.54
CA ALA A 199 7.89 20.62 17.78
C ALA A 199 7.10 19.57 17.01
N ILE A 200 5.95 19.19 17.57
CA ILE A 200 5.02 18.23 16.97
C ILE A 200 3.60 18.80 17.01
N SER A 201 2.89 18.74 15.89
CA SER A 201 1.51 19.19 15.78
C SER A 201 0.65 18.09 15.16
N ALA A 202 -0.39 17.68 15.88
CA ALA A 202 -1.36 16.70 15.42
C ALA A 202 -2.64 17.37 14.91
N HIS A 203 -3.32 16.72 13.96
CA HIS A 203 -4.64 17.13 13.46
C HIS A 203 -5.48 15.88 13.16
N LYS A 204 -6.80 16.03 13.11
CA LYS A 204 -7.71 14.95 12.73
C LYS A 204 -7.76 14.83 11.19
N PRO A 205 -8.02 13.64 10.65
CA PRO A 205 -8.19 13.46 9.19
C PRO A 205 -9.30 14.33 8.57
N THR A 206 -10.26 14.78 9.39
CA THR A 206 -11.39 15.64 8.98
C THR A 206 -11.11 17.13 9.04
N ASP A 207 -10.00 17.55 9.67
CA ASP A 207 -9.67 18.97 9.83
C ASP A 207 -9.42 19.64 8.48
N GLN A 208 -9.83 20.90 8.37
CA GLN A 208 -9.70 21.71 7.14
C GLN A 208 -8.94 23.02 7.38
N ASP A 209 -8.72 23.39 8.65
CA ASP A 209 -7.92 24.54 9.06
C ASP A 209 -6.68 24.09 9.81
N PHE A 210 -5.53 24.50 9.33
CA PHE A 210 -4.21 24.15 9.85
C PHE A 210 -3.43 25.37 10.36
N THR A 211 -4.11 26.53 10.48
CA THR A 211 -3.48 27.81 10.85
C THR A 211 -2.78 27.73 12.20
N ALA A 212 -3.43 27.13 13.20
CA ALA A 212 -2.84 26.96 14.53
C ALA A 212 -1.59 26.08 14.49
N SER A 213 -1.63 24.96 13.77
CA SER A 213 -0.48 24.07 13.58
C SER A 213 0.70 24.81 12.94
N LEU A 214 0.46 25.53 11.84
CA LEU A 214 1.50 26.29 11.13
C LEU A 214 2.09 27.41 11.99
N THR A 215 1.24 28.14 12.72
CA THR A 215 1.67 29.22 13.61
C THR A 215 2.59 28.68 14.72
N ASN A 216 2.20 27.57 15.34
CA ASN A 216 2.98 26.95 16.41
C ASN A 216 4.34 26.42 15.89
N LEU A 217 4.35 25.74 14.74
CA LEU A 217 5.58 25.23 14.15
C LEU A 217 6.52 26.34 13.71
N LYS A 218 5.98 27.42 13.13
CA LYS A 218 6.76 28.61 12.74
C LYS A 218 7.35 29.32 13.99
N ALA A 219 6.54 29.49 15.02
CA ALA A 219 7.00 30.10 16.29
C ALA A 219 8.05 29.25 17.01
N ALA A 220 8.03 27.93 16.86
CA ALA A 220 9.07 27.04 17.35
C ALA A 220 10.39 27.10 16.57
N GLY A 221 10.45 27.87 15.48
CA GLY A 221 11.64 28.05 14.65
C GLY A 221 11.96 26.85 13.77
N CYS A 222 10.95 26.06 13.37
CA CYS A 222 11.15 24.88 12.51
C CYS A 222 11.78 25.29 11.16
N ASP A 223 12.82 24.60 10.74
CA ASP A 223 13.44 24.74 9.41
C ASP A 223 13.20 23.53 8.49
N LEU A 224 12.68 22.43 9.07
CA LEU A 224 12.21 21.25 8.38
C LEU A 224 10.91 20.76 9.02
N VAL A 225 9.84 20.60 8.24
CA VAL A 225 8.57 20.02 8.68
C VAL A 225 8.35 18.68 7.97
N LEU A 226 8.31 17.60 8.77
CA LEU A 226 7.97 16.25 8.32
C LEU A 226 6.45 16.12 8.31
N MET A 227 5.88 15.72 7.16
CA MET A 227 4.42 15.66 6.97
C MET A 227 3.91 14.23 7.03
N GLY A 228 3.18 13.90 8.06
CA GLY A 228 2.38 12.68 8.20
C GLY A 228 0.95 12.90 7.68
N THR A 229 0.84 13.27 6.42
CA THR A 229 -0.38 13.76 5.76
C THR A 229 -0.65 12.99 4.47
N ILE A 230 -1.86 13.15 3.93
CA ILE A 230 -2.27 12.67 2.60
C ILE A 230 -2.51 13.86 1.66
N VAL A 231 -3.46 13.77 0.71
CA VAL A 231 -3.61 14.80 -0.34
C VAL A 231 -4.06 16.16 0.23
N ARG A 232 -5.26 16.21 0.87
CA ARG A 232 -5.86 17.48 1.28
C ARG A 232 -5.08 18.17 2.39
N ASP A 233 -4.73 17.44 3.43
CA ASP A 233 -3.95 17.93 4.57
C ASP A 233 -2.45 18.09 4.28
N THR A 234 -2.06 17.91 3.03
CA THR A 234 -0.77 18.34 2.48
C THR A 234 -0.93 19.66 1.72
N ILE A 235 -1.87 19.74 0.76
CA ILE A 235 -2.04 20.91 -0.11
C ILE A 235 -2.41 22.15 0.69
N ILE A 236 -3.40 22.03 1.59
CA ILE A 236 -3.90 23.17 2.35
C ILE A 236 -2.81 23.78 3.25
N PRO A 237 -2.16 23.05 4.17
CA PRO A 237 -1.16 23.66 5.04
C PRO A 237 0.10 24.10 4.29
N TYR A 238 0.57 23.35 3.28
CA TYR A 238 1.74 23.77 2.51
C TYR A 238 1.50 25.12 1.82
N THR A 239 0.38 25.24 1.10
CA THR A 239 0.04 26.52 0.41
C THR A 239 -0.23 27.65 1.41
N ALA A 240 -0.86 27.37 2.56
CA ALA A 240 -1.06 28.35 3.62
C ALA A 240 0.29 28.84 4.21
N ALA A 241 1.23 27.93 4.47
CA ALA A 241 2.57 28.30 4.94
C ALA A 241 3.28 29.25 3.96
N ARG A 242 3.22 28.97 2.66
CA ARG A 242 3.79 29.86 1.62
C ARG A 242 3.10 31.21 1.56
N LYS A 243 1.76 31.26 1.68
CA LYS A 243 0.99 32.52 1.77
C LYS A 243 1.29 33.34 3.02
N MET A 244 1.64 32.70 4.14
CA MET A 244 2.10 33.35 5.37
C MET A 244 3.55 33.88 5.27
N GLY A 245 4.20 33.77 4.12
CA GLY A 245 5.58 34.17 3.91
C GLY A 245 6.61 33.24 4.62
N TRP A 246 6.21 32.01 4.98
CA TRP A 246 7.13 31.03 5.56
C TRP A 246 7.84 30.25 4.46
N THR A 247 8.90 30.85 3.89
CA THR A 247 9.61 30.37 2.70
C THR A 247 10.98 29.74 3.00
N ASP A 248 11.52 29.95 4.18
CA ASP A 248 12.81 29.45 4.66
C ASP A 248 12.76 28.04 5.28
N VAL A 249 11.57 27.43 5.28
CA VAL A 249 11.33 26.06 5.76
C VAL A 249 11.16 25.08 4.61
N ASP A 250 11.76 23.90 4.72
CA ASP A 250 11.47 22.77 3.86
C ASP A 250 10.34 21.91 4.45
N PHE A 251 9.46 21.42 3.59
CA PHE A 251 8.43 20.44 3.93
C PHE A 251 8.70 19.14 3.18
N VAL A 252 8.65 18.02 3.88
CA VAL A 252 8.83 16.70 3.27
C VAL A 252 7.83 15.69 3.83
N GLY A 253 7.13 15.00 2.95
CA GLY A 253 6.20 13.94 3.31
C GLY A 253 6.75 12.54 3.07
N SER A 254 6.02 11.54 3.59
CA SER A 254 6.19 10.14 3.22
C SER A 254 5.64 9.87 1.82
N ALA A 255 5.68 8.61 1.37
CA ALA A 255 5.06 8.18 0.11
C ALA A 255 3.53 8.45 0.05
N ALA A 256 2.88 8.73 1.18
CA ALA A 256 1.48 9.14 1.20
C ALA A 256 1.25 10.59 0.71
N VAL A 257 2.30 11.41 0.66
CA VAL A 257 2.29 12.76 0.05
C VAL A 257 2.64 12.70 -1.44
N TYR A 258 3.39 11.68 -1.86
CA TYR A 258 3.84 11.49 -3.24
C TYR A 258 2.68 11.06 -4.14
N ASP A 259 1.81 12.02 -4.49
CA ASP A 259 0.62 11.83 -5.32
C ASP A 259 0.58 12.83 -6.47
N GLY A 260 0.05 12.41 -7.63
CA GLY A 260 -0.04 13.25 -8.82
C GLY A 260 -0.91 14.49 -8.61
N VAL A 261 -2.00 14.38 -7.82
CA VAL A 261 -2.87 15.50 -7.48
C VAL A 261 -2.15 16.54 -6.62
N VAL A 262 -1.33 16.07 -5.65
CA VAL A 262 -0.48 16.96 -4.85
C VAL A 262 0.54 17.66 -5.73
N GLY A 263 1.24 16.93 -6.60
CA GLY A 263 2.25 17.50 -7.48
C GLY A 263 1.69 18.54 -8.46
N ALA A 264 0.47 18.30 -8.98
CA ALA A 264 -0.18 19.18 -9.95
C ALA A 264 -0.93 20.37 -9.33
N ALA A 265 -1.13 20.39 -8.01
CA ALA A 265 -1.84 21.48 -7.35
C ALA A 265 -1.04 22.78 -7.40
N GLN A 266 -1.75 23.90 -7.52
CA GLN A 266 -1.12 25.22 -7.59
C GLN A 266 -0.37 25.56 -6.29
N GLY A 267 0.86 26.06 -6.43
CA GLY A 267 1.68 26.53 -5.31
C GLY A 267 2.43 25.42 -4.56
N MET A 268 2.54 24.22 -5.13
CA MET A 268 3.22 23.10 -4.51
C MET A 268 4.72 23.03 -4.86
N ASP A 269 5.24 23.86 -5.73
CA ASP A 269 6.67 23.88 -6.08
C ASP A 269 7.54 23.98 -4.82
N GLY A 270 8.56 23.14 -4.73
CA GLY A 270 9.46 23.05 -3.58
C GLY A 270 8.97 22.14 -2.44
N LEU A 271 7.78 21.51 -2.53
CA LEU A 271 7.39 20.44 -1.62
C LEU A 271 8.18 19.18 -1.94
N TYR A 272 8.72 18.55 -0.91
CA TYR A 272 9.40 17.26 -1.02
C TYR A 272 8.50 16.10 -0.55
N ALA A 273 8.74 14.91 -1.10
CA ALA A 273 8.18 13.67 -0.59
C ALA A 273 9.10 12.48 -0.87
N MET A 274 8.95 11.42 -0.07
CA MET A 274 9.58 10.14 -0.34
C MET A 274 8.77 9.38 -1.37
N GLY A 275 9.42 8.92 -2.45
CA GLY A 275 8.84 8.05 -3.46
C GLY A 275 9.30 6.61 -3.31
N LEU A 276 8.45 5.66 -3.67
CA LEU A 276 8.76 4.21 -3.67
C LEU A 276 8.97 3.69 -5.09
N THR A 277 8.31 4.29 -6.05
CA THR A 277 8.42 4.03 -7.49
C THR A 277 8.11 5.32 -8.26
N GLU A 278 8.42 5.36 -9.54
CA GLU A 278 8.21 6.55 -10.36
C GLU A 278 6.72 6.87 -10.59
N MET A 279 6.40 8.16 -10.67
CA MET A 279 5.05 8.61 -11.04
C MET A 279 4.73 8.21 -12.48
N PRO A 280 3.52 7.68 -12.76
CA PRO A 280 3.17 7.20 -14.10
C PRO A 280 2.77 8.36 -15.02
N TYR A 281 3.75 9.12 -15.50
CA TYR A 281 3.50 10.21 -16.45
C TYR A 281 3.36 9.70 -17.89
N ALA A 282 2.54 10.40 -18.70
CA ALA A 282 2.29 10.08 -20.11
C ALA A 282 3.55 10.14 -20.98
N ASP A 283 4.51 10.97 -20.61
CA ASP A 283 5.80 11.20 -21.28
C ASP A 283 6.97 10.49 -20.56
N SER A 284 6.68 9.49 -19.73
CA SER A 284 7.74 8.71 -19.06
C SER A 284 8.75 8.18 -20.05
N PRO A 285 10.06 8.20 -19.74
CA PRO A 285 11.08 7.59 -20.59
C PRO A 285 10.90 6.06 -20.70
N VAL A 286 10.22 5.44 -19.76
CA VAL A 286 9.97 3.99 -19.70
C VAL A 286 8.74 3.64 -20.55
N GLU A 287 8.94 2.82 -21.60
CA GLU A 287 7.86 2.48 -22.54
C GLU A 287 6.68 1.75 -21.89
N SER A 288 6.94 0.82 -20.95
CA SER A 288 5.87 0.10 -20.25
C SER A 288 4.99 1.03 -19.43
N VAL A 289 5.57 2.08 -18.83
CA VAL A 289 4.82 3.11 -18.08
C VAL A 289 3.91 3.91 -19.03
N ARG A 290 4.41 4.31 -20.21
CA ARG A 290 3.59 5.01 -21.21
C ARG A 290 2.44 4.13 -21.72
N LYS A 291 2.68 2.84 -21.95
CA LYS A 291 1.65 1.87 -22.33
C LYS A 291 0.58 1.71 -21.25
N PHE A 292 1.01 1.56 -19.99
CA PHE A 292 0.10 1.52 -18.85
C PHE A 292 -0.73 2.80 -18.75
N PHE A 293 -0.10 3.97 -18.84
CA PHE A 293 -0.80 5.26 -18.81
C PHE A 293 -1.92 5.31 -19.85
N ALA A 294 -1.58 5.00 -21.12
CA ALA A 294 -2.52 5.04 -22.22
C ALA A 294 -3.69 4.04 -22.03
N ALA A 295 -3.40 2.81 -21.61
CA ALA A 295 -4.40 1.78 -21.38
C ALA A 295 -5.33 2.13 -20.21
N TYR A 296 -4.76 2.61 -19.09
CA TYR A 296 -5.54 3.04 -17.92
C TYR A 296 -6.47 4.20 -18.28
N LYS A 297 -5.93 5.25 -18.94
CA LYS A 297 -6.71 6.41 -19.38
C LYS A 297 -7.81 6.02 -20.36
N ALA A 298 -7.54 5.14 -21.32
CA ALA A 298 -8.54 4.63 -22.25
C ALA A 298 -9.67 3.88 -21.55
N LYS A 299 -9.35 3.10 -20.50
CA LYS A 299 -10.34 2.28 -19.78
C LYS A 299 -11.19 3.10 -18.81
N TYR A 300 -10.60 4.07 -18.11
CA TYR A 300 -11.25 4.78 -16.99
C TYR A 300 -11.52 6.26 -17.27
N ASN A 301 -11.07 6.79 -18.40
CA ASN A 301 -11.19 8.21 -18.79
C ASN A 301 -10.60 9.22 -17.78
N VAL A 302 -9.61 8.78 -17.00
CA VAL A 302 -8.83 9.58 -16.06
C VAL A 302 -7.36 9.20 -16.15
N ASP A 303 -6.48 10.13 -15.81
CA ASP A 303 -5.04 9.84 -15.76
C ASP A 303 -4.73 8.95 -14.56
N PRO A 304 -3.84 7.94 -14.68
CA PRO A 304 -3.40 7.16 -13.54
C PRO A 304 -2.54 8.02 -12.62
N ASN A 305 -2.69 7.82 -11.31
CA ASN A 305 -1.81 8.37 -10.30
C ASN A 305 -0.97 7.26 -9.64
N ILE A 306 -0.23 7.58 -8.58
CA ILE A 306 0.62 6.60 -7.89
C ILE A 306 -0.19 5.46 -7.25
N GLY A 307 -1.43 5.70 -6.84
CA GLY A 307 -2.33 4.66 -6.34
C GLY A 307 -2.63 3.59 -7.39
N ALA A 308 -2.73 4.00 -8.67
CA ALA A 308 -2.91 3.06 -9.77
C ALA A 308 -1.66 2.17 -9.96
N VAL A 309 -0.46 2.72 -9.79
CA VAL A 309 0.79 1.93 -9.83
C VAL A 309 0.80 0.89 -8.73
N TYR A 310 0.53 1.31 -7.48
CA TYR A 310 0.51 0.39 -6.33
C TYR A 310 -0.54 -0.71 -6.48
N GLY A 311 -1.74 -0.37 -6.95
CA GLY A 311 -2.80 -1.35 -7.22
C GLY A 311 -2.43 -2.36 -8.30
N TYR A 312 -1.85 -1.89 -9.40
CA TYR A 312 -1.41 -2.77 -10.50
C TYR A 312 -0.30 -3.72 -10.05
N VAL A 313 0.73 -3.22 -9.34
CA VAL A 313 1.84 -4.03 -8.81
C VAL A 313 1.34 -5.05 -7.79
N ALA A 314 0.43 -4.67 -6.90
CA ALA A 314 -0.18 -5.60 -5.94
C ALA A 314 -0.91 -6.74 -6.65
N ALA A 315 -1.67 -6.42 -7.70
CA ALA A 315 -2.39 -7.42 -8.50
C ALA A 315 -1.41 -8.32 -9.28
N ASP A 316 -0.35 -7.75 -9.87
CA ASP A 316 0.62 -8.53 -10.63
C ASP A 316 1.46 -9.47 -9.76
N LEU A 317 1.86 -9.03 -8.56
CA LEU A 317 2.49 -9.89 -7.54
C LEU A 317 1.55 -11.02 -7.10
N THR A 318 0.27 -10.72 -6.90
CA THR A 318 -0.74 -11.71 -6.54
C THR A 318 -0.91 -12.75 -7.66
N VAL A 319 -1.00 -12.31 -8.91
CA VAL A 319 -1.05 -13.18 -10.11
C VAL A 319 0.21 -14.06 -10.19
N THR A 320 1.38 -13.50 -9.93
CA THR A 320 2.65 -14.24 -9.91
C THR A 320 2.63 -15.31 -8.82
N GLY A 321 2.19 -14.97 -7.60
CA GLY A 321 2.01 -15.93 -6.51
C GLY A 321 1.03 -17.06 -6.84
N LEU A 322 -0.10 -16.75 -7.49
CA LEU A 322 -1.07 -17.74 -7.96
C LEU A 322 -0.49 -18.70 -9.01
N LYS A 323 0.28 -18.18 -9.97
CA LYS A 323 0.96 -19.00 -10.99
C LYS A 323 1.98 -19.95 -10.34
N ASN A 324 2.76 -19.44 -9.40
CA ASN A 324 3.75 -20.22 -8.67
C ASN A 324 3.12 -21.29 -7.75
N ALA A 325 1.90 -21.04 -7.25
CA ALA A 325 1.14 -21.99 -6.42
C ALA A 325 0.71 -23.25 -7.17
N GLY A 326 0.56 -23.15 -8.50
CA GLY A 326 0.10 -24.27 -9.34
C GLY A 326 -1.43 -24.44 -9.37
N ALA A 327 -1.87 -25.48 -10.08
CA ALA A 327 -3.31 -25.74 -10.31
C ALA A 327 -4.05 -26.17 -9.03
N ASP A 328 -3.40 -26.88 -8.13
CA ASP A 328 -3.98 -27.33 -6.86
C ASP A 328 -3.84 -26.21 -5.81
N LEU A 329 -4.69 -25.19 -5.96
CA LEU A 329 -4.63 -23.98 -5.16
C LEU A 329 -5.20 -24.21 -3.76
N THR A 330 -4.32 -24.12 -2.77
CA THR A 330 -4.61 -24.08 -1.34
C THR A 330 -4.02 -22.79 -0.74
N LEU A 331 -4.37 -22.48 0.51
CA LEU A 331 -3.73 -21.38 1.22
C LEU A 331 -2.20 -21.59 1.32
N ASP A 332 -1.79 -22.82 1.62
CA ASP A 332 -0.37 -23.14 1.78
C ASP A 332 0.40 -23.08 0.45
N SER A 333 -0.16 -23.64 -0.64
CA SER A 333 0.47 -23.54 -1.96
C SER A 333 0.59 -22.08 -2.42
N PHE A 334 -0.40 -21.25 -2.12
CA PHE A 334 -0.37 -19.81 -2.47
C PHE A 334 0.68 -19.04 -1.66
N VAL A 335 0.73 -19.25 -0.34
CA VAL A 335 1.77 -18.63 0.51
C VAL A 335 3.16 -19.03 0.03
N ASN A 336 3.39 -20.33 -0.26
CA ASN A 336 4.64 -20.83 -0.81
C ASN A 336 4.95 -20.20 -2.19
N GLY A 337 3.91 -20.01 -3.01
CA GLY A 337 4.02 -19.33 -4.31
C GLY A 337 4.46 -17.88 -4.19
N LEU A 338 3.97 -17.15 -3.19
CA LEU A 338 4.42 -15.79 -2.88
C LEU A 338 5.85 -15.78 -2.31
N GLU A 339 6.20 -16.71 -1.42
CA GLU A 339 7.54 -16.85 -0.83
C GLU A 339 8.62 -17.22 -1.88
N SER A 340 8.21 -17.87 -2.97
CA SER A 340 9.11 -18.22 -4.07
C SER A 340 9.47 -17.06 -4.98
N ILE A 341 8.79 -15.91 -4.88
CA ILE A 341 9.06 -14.73 -5.71
C ILE A 341 10.44 -14.16 -5.38
N LYS A 342 11.32 -14.14 -6.38
CA LYS A 342 12.68 -13.58 -6.29
C LYS A 342 12.93 -12.65 -7.47
N ASN A 343 13.63 -11.55 -7.20
CA ASN A 343 14.02 -10.56 -8.19
C ASN A 343 12.85 -10.08 -9.08
N TYR A 344 11.65 -10.03 -8.49
CA TYR A 344 10.49 -9.52 -9.22
C TYR A 344 10.71 -8.05 -9.57
N GLN A 345 10.55 -7.74 -10.84
CA GLN A 345 10.63 -6.39 -11.37
C GLN A 345 9.28 -6.00 -11.97
N ASP A 346 8.69 -4.93 -11.47
CA ASP A 346 7.45 -4.40 -12.03
C ASP A 346 7.67 -3.63 -13.34
N ILE A 347 6.57 -3.30 -14.01
CA ILE A 347 6.59 -2.55 -15.28
C ILE A 347 6.90 -1.06 -15.11
N PHE A 348 6.96 -0.54 -13.88
CA PHE A 348 7.18 0.86 -13.54
C PHE A 348 8.63 1.15 -13.14
N ASN A 349 9.52 0.18 -13.30
CA ASN A 349 10.92 0.28 -12.89
C ASN A 349 11.09 0.58 -11.39
N GLY A 350 10.20 0.02 -10.56
CA GLY A 350 10.29 0.04 -9.11
C GLY A 350 11.45 -0.82 -8.58
N PRO A 351 11.63 -0.91 -7.27
CA PRO A 351 12.67 -1.76 -6.68
C PRO A 351 12.38 -3.24 -6.95
N GLN A 352 13.45 -4.04 -7.06
CA GLN A 352 13.30 -5.48 -7.12
C GLN A 352 12.75 -6.04 -5.82
N LEU A 353 11.72 -6.88 -5.90
CA LEU A 353 11.06 -7.47 -4.75
C LEU A 353 11.47 -8.94 -4.55
N ASN A 354 11.72 -9.28 -3.28
CA ASN A 354 12.09 -10.61 -2.87
C ASN A 354 11.30 -11.01 -1.63
N PHE A 355 10.62 -12.17 -1.67
CA PHE A 355 9.91 -12.73 -0.54
C PHE A 355 10.51 -14.08 -0.12
N GLY A 356 10.13 -14.61 1.04
CA GLY A 356 10.63 -15.89 1.53
C GLY A 356 9.99 -16.27 2.86
N LEU A 357 10.35 -17.44 3.39
CA LEU A 357 9.76 -18.00 4.60
C LEU A 357 9.67 -17.00 5.77
N ASN A 358 10.71 -16.17 5.94
CA ASN A 358 10.77 -15.14 6.99
C ASN A 358 10.91 -13.72 6.41
N ILE A 359 10.66 -13.55 5.12
CA ILE A 359 10.76 -12.26 4.42
C ILE A 359 9.36 -11.83 3.99
N ARG A 360 8.75 -10.92 4.74
CA ARG A 360 7.41 -10.38 4.48
C ARG A 360 7.43 -8.96 3.92
N GLN A 361 8.57 -8.28 3.99
CA GLN A 361 8.85 -7.02 3.35
C GLN A 361 9.73 -7.28 2.11
N GLY A 362 9.19 -7.09 0.91
CA GLY A 362 9.85 -7.44 -0.34
C GLY A 362 11.02 -6.53 -0.72
N ALA A 363 10.95 -5.26 -0.35
CA ALA A 363 12.02 -4.27 -0.51
C ALA A 363 12.01 -3.24 0.62
N ASN A 364 13.17 -2.62 0.88
CA ASN A 364 13.31 -1.52 1.83
C ASN A 364 14.14 -0.39 1.21
N SER A 365 13.60 0.21 0.14
CA SER A 365 14.24 1.32 -0.55
C SER A 365 13.22 2.38 -0.94
N SER A 366 13.67 3.63 -0.95
CA SER A 366 12.89 4.81 -1.33
C SER A 366 13.80 5.84 -2.00
N PHE A 367 13.26 6.93 -2.49
CA PHE A 367 14.02 8.06 -2.98
C PHE A 367 13.34 9.37 -2.58
N LEU A 368 14.07 10.46 -2.58
CA LEU A 368 13.52 11.79 -2.38
C LEU A 368 13.11 12.39 -3.72
N ALA A 369 11.91 12.96 -3.77
CA ALA A 369 11.39 13.73 -4.89
C ALA A 369 10.98 15.13 -4.44
N VAL A 370 10.87 16.06 -5.38
CA VAL A 370 10.43 17.44 -5.16
C VAL A 370 9.46 17.86 -6.27
N VAL A 371 8.46 18.66 -5.94
CA VAL A 371 7.58 19.26 -6.95
C VAL A 371 8.31 20.39 -7.68
N LYS A 372 8.34 20.32 -9.00
CA LYS A 372 8.87 21.35 -9.91
C LYS A 372 7.94 21.48 -11.11
N GLY A 373 7.40 22.69 -11.32
CA GLY A 373 6.53 22.96 -12.47
C GLY A 373 5.30 22.06 -12.50
N GLY A 374 4.67 21.80 -11.34
CA GLY A 374 3.49 20.95 -11.22
C GLY A 374 3.74 19.44 -11.35
N ARG A 375 5.00 18.97 -11.26
CA ARG A 375 5.36 17.55 -11.40
C ARG A 375 6.36 17.12 -10.34
N TRP A 376 6.23 15.89 -9.89
CA TRP A 376 7.25 15.26 -9.06
C TRP A 376 8.51 14.97 -9.87
N THR A 377 9.64 15.43 -9.37
CA THR A 377 10.98 15.22 -9.96
C THR A 377 11.87 14.56 -8.93
N ARG A 378 12.49 13.46 -9.26
CA ARG A 378 13.41 12.73 -8.39
C ARG A 378 14.66 13.58 -8.08
N VAL A 379 15.09 13.58 -6.81
CA VAL A 379 16.22 14.34 -6.30
C VAL A 379 17.41 13.45 -5.98
N THR A 380 17.16 12.28 -5.38
CA THR A 380 18.22 11.37 -4.94
C THR A 380 18.23 10.07 -5.74
N GLN A 381 19.35 9.39 -5.74
CA GLN A 381 19.40 7.96 -6.03
C GLN A 381 18.56 7.19 -4.99
N THR A 382 18.42 5.89 -5.19
CA THR A 382 17.72 5.01 -4.23
C THR A 382 18.41 5.08 -2.88
N LEU A 383 17.62 5.30 -1.83
CA LEU A 383 18.01 5.29 -0.43
C LEU A 383 17.52 3.99 0.20
N SER A 384 18.40 3.28 0.89
CA SER A 384 18.07 2.11 1.71
C SER A 384 18.35 2.45 3.18
N PHE A 385 17.60 1.83 4.10
CA PHE A 385 17.75 2.10 5.53
C PHE A 385 17.96 0.80 6.30
#